data_3d0a0bf007c64e26e75d17aea9b625d9
#
_entry.id   3d0a0bf007c64e26e75d17aea9b625d9
#
_cell.length_a   1.000
_cell.length_b   1.000
_cell.length_c   1.000
_cell.angle_alpha   90.00
_cell.angle_beta   90.00
_cell.angle_gamma   90.00
#
_symmetry.space_group_name_H-M   'P 1'
#
loop_
_entity.id
_entity.type
_entity.pdbx_description
1 polymer ?
#
loop_
_entity_poly.entity_id
_entity_poly.type
_entity_poly.pdbx_seq_one_letter_code
_entity_poly.pdbx_strand_id
1 'polypeptide(L)'
;MFTVDIKSDVGQVGVETTHNRGFTPEELSVDCANKIISISQSADPVLRQQAEAFKSQIQQIVLYYMKQSAKSERTTIYNLLLNAGEASLAEHIRRL
;
A
#
# COMPACT_ATOMS: atom_id res chain seq x y z
N MET A 1 -10.03 8.80 -4.54
CA MET A 1 -9.71 9.05 -4.57
C MET A 1 -9.58 9.62 -4.41
N PHE A 2 -8.99 9.31 -3.98
CA PHE A 2 -8.59 9.70 -3.73
C PHE A 2 -8.32 10.57 -3.76
N THR A 3 -7.77 10.67 -3.53
CA THR A 3 -7.28 11.36 -3.55
C THR A 3 -6.97 11.89 -3.40
N VAL A 4 -6.62 11.92 -3.10
CA VAL A 4 -6.07 12.32 -3.06
C VAL A 4 -5.42 12.92 -3.08
N ASP A 5 -4.87 13.31 -2.78
CA ASP A 5 -4.14 13.64 -3.00
C ASP A 5 -3.68 13.40 -3.17
N ILE A 6 -3.59 12.73 -3.17
CA ILE A 6 -3.25 12.31 -3.55
C ILE A 6 -2.84 12.81 -4.05
N LYS A 7 -2.27 13.25 -3.98
CA LYS A 7 -1.81 13.61 -4.55
C LYS A 7 -1.49 13.72 -5.14
N SER A 8 -1.28 13.93 -5.14
CA SER A 8 -0.77 13.78 -5.84
C SER A 8 -0.06 13.63 -6.24
N ASP A 9 0.33 13.70 -6.02
CA ASP A 9 1.34 13.35 -6.62
C ASP A 9 1.48 12.07 -6.83
N VAL A 10 0.71 11.53 -7.01
CA VAL A 10 0.73 10.33 -7.27
C VAL A 10 1.38 9.87 -8.42
N GLY A 11 1.53 9.05 -9.01
CA GLY A 11 2.23 8.67 -10.16
C GLY A 11 3.66 9.07 -10.11
N GLN A 12 4.04 9.74 -9.13
CA GLN A 12 5.39 10.14 -8.99
C GLN A 12 6.25 8.94 -8.73
N VAL A 13 7.34 8.88 -9.42
CA VAL A 13 8.28 7.82 -9.13
C VAL A 13 9.18 8.16 -7.99
N GLY A 14 8.99 9.27 -7.38
CA GLY A 14 9.85 9.71 -6.31
C GLY A 14 9.46 9.21 -4.94
N VAL A 15 8.52 8.27 -4.86
CA VAL A 15 8.08 7.75 -3.57
C VAL A 15 9.01 6.64 -3.15
N GLU A 16 10.07 7.00 -2.47
CA GLU A 16 11.02 6.00 -2.01
C GLU A 16 11.67 6.45 -0.71
N THR A 17 12.20 5.47 0.01
CA THR A 17 12.86 5.72 1.26
C THR A 17 14.34 6.00 1.03
N THR A 18 15.07 6.18 2.13
CA THR A 18 16.50 6.44 2.07
C THR A 18 17.30 5.24 1.59
N HIS A 19 16.68 4.08 1.42
CA HIS A 19 17.39 2.86 1.04
C HIS A 19 17.10 2.43 -0.39
N ASN A 20 16.69 3.35 -1.24
CA ASN A 20 16.38 3.08 -2.63
C ASN A 20 15.27 2.03 -2.80
N ARG A 21 14.38 1.96 -1.85
CA ARG A 21 13.22 1.10 -1.93
C ARG A 21 11.97 1.94 -1.74
N GLY A 22 10.86 1.45 -2.26
CA GLY A 22 9.59 2.09 -1.98
C GLY A 22 9.14 1.79 -0.55
N PHE A 23 8.03 2.40 -0.16
CA PHE A 23 7.44 2.11 1.13
C PHE A 23 6.89 0.69 1.16
N THR A 24 7.03 0.04 2.31
CA THR A 24 6.49 -1.31 2.47
C THR A 24 4.98 -1.26 2.70
N PRO A 25 4.28 -2.38 2.44
CA PRO A 25 2.86 -2.45 2.79
C PRO A 25 2.60 -2.13 4.26
N GLU A 26 3.51 -2.57 5.14
CA GLU A 26 3.37 -2.28 6.58
C GLU A 26 3.37 -0.79 6.84
N GLU A 27 4.31 -0.08 6.22
CA GLU A 27 4.38 1.39 6.38
C GLU A 27 3.15 2.08 5.83
N LEU A 28 2.75 1.69 4.62
CA LEU A 28 1.61 2.33 3.96
C LEU A 28 0.29 2.01 4.65
N SER A 29 0.17 0.83 5.25
CA SER A 29 -1.07 0.47 5.93
C SER A 29 -1.31 1.34 7.16
N VAL A 30 -0.24 1.72 7.85
CA VAL A 30 -0.36 2.63 8.99
C VAL A 30 -0.86 3.99 8.50
N ASP A 31 -0.24 4.53 7.46
CA ASP A 31 -0.63 5.82 6.92
C ASP A 31 -2.06 5.80 6.41
N CYS A 32 -2.43 4.71 5.74
CA CYS A 32 -3.78 4.56 5.21
C CYS A 32 -4.82 4.51 6.32
N ALA A 33 -4.55 3.72 7.36
CA ALA A 33 -5.47 3.62 8.49
C ALA A 33 -5.62 4.96 9.18
N ASN A 34 -4.51 5.69 9.37
CA ASN A 34 -4.56 7.00 9.98
C ASN A 34 -5.39 7.97 9.15
N LYS A 35 -5.29 7.89 7.83
CA LYS A 35 -6.07 8.75 6.95
C LYS A 35 -7.55 8.44 7.05
N ILE A 36 -7.90 7.16 7.09
CA ILE A 36 -9.29 6.74 7.25
C ILE A 36 -9.84 7.26 8.57
N ILE A 37 -9.08 7.11 9.65
CA ILE A 37 -9.51 7.58 10.95
C ILE A 37 -9.64 9.10 10.96
N SER A 38 -8.75 9.82 10.25
CA SER A 38 -8.82 11.27 10.22
C SER A 38 -10.12 11.80 9.63
N ILE A 39 -10.75 11.01 8.75
CA ILE A 39 -12.03 11.40 8.19
C ILE A 39 -13.10 11.40 9.27
N SER A 40 -12.99 10.50 10.24
CA SER A 40 -13.96 10.40 11.33
C SER A 40 -13.86 11.55 12.33
N GLN A 41 -12.78 12.36 12.25
CA GLN A 41 -12.59 13.45 13.21
C GLN A 41 -13.67 14.52 13.10
N SER A 42 -14.34 14.61 11.97
CA SER A 42 -15.45 15.54 11.79
C SER A 42 -16.79 14.93 12.18
N ALA A 43 -16.83 13.66 12.56
CA ALA A 43 -18.05 13.00 12.98
C ALA A 43 -18.36 13.31 14.45
N ASP A 44 -19.54 12.89 14.90
CA ASP A 44 -19.87 13.09 16.29
C ASP A 44 -18.97 12.23 17.19
N PRO A 45 -18.91 12.56 18.50
CA PRO A 45 -17.93 11.90 19.39
C PRO A 45 -18.08 10.39 19.48
N VAL A 46 -19.30 9.86 19.36
CA VAL A 46 -19.53 8.42 19.45
C VAL A 46 -18.91 7.72 18.25
N LEU A 47 -19.13 8.25 17.05
CA LEU A 47 -18.56 7.68 15.85
C LEU A 47 -17.04 7.77 15.85
N ARG A 48 -16.49 8.88 16.35
CA ARG A 48 -15.04 9.00 16.45
C ARG A 48 -14.44 7.94 17.37
N GLN A 49 -15.09 7.73 18.52
CA GLN A 49 -14.61 6.72 19.46
C GLN A 49 -14.67 5.33 18.85
N GLN A 50 -15.75 5.04 18.12
CA GLN A 50 -15.86 3.75 17.46
C GLN A 50 -14.80 3.56 16.39
N ALA A 51 -14.53 4.60 15.61
CA ALA A 51 -13.49 4.52 14.59
C ALA A 51 -12.12 4.25 15.22
N GLU A 52 -11.80 4.94 16.31
CA GLU A 52 -10.53 4.70 17.01
C GLU A 52 -10.46 3.28 17.58
N ALA A 53 -11.58 2.78 18.07
CA ALA A 53 -11.61 1.42 18.62
C ALA A 53 -11.34 0.36 17.56
N PHE A 54 -11.71 0.62 16.30
CA PHE A 54 -11.53 -0.33 15.22
C PHE A 54 -10.28 -0.04 14.38
N LYS A 55 -9.48 0.93 14.79
CA LYS A 55 -8.31 1.33 14.00
C LYS A 55 -7.37 0.17 13.72
N SER A 56 -7.13 -0.66 14.72
CA SER A 56 -6.23 -1.80 14.57
C SER A 56 -6.75 -2.79 13.52
N GLN A 57 -8.05 -3.10 13.58
CA GLN A 57 -8.65 -4.00 12.61
C GLN A 57 -8.61 -3.41 11.21
N ILE A 58 -8.89 -2.11 11.08
CA ILE A 58 -8.81 -1.43 9.80
C ILE A 58 -7.41 -1.55 9.22
N GLN A 59 -6.40 -1.31 10.04
CA GLN A 59 -5.01 -1.43 9.60
C GLN A 59 -4.69 -2.84 9.12
N GLN A 60 -5.16 -3.86 9.84
CA GLN A 60 -4.89 -5.23 9.46
C GLN A 60 -5.52 -5.58 8.12
N ILE A 61 -6.74 -5.12 7.88
CA ILE A 61 -7.40 -5.36 6.60
C ILE A 61 -6.66 -4.64 5.47
N VAL A 62 -6.29 -3.40 5.68
CA VAL A 62 -5.55 -2.63 4.69
C VAL A 62 -4.22 -3.31 4.38
N LEU A 63 -3.51 -3.74 5.42
CA LEU A 63 -2.24 -4.44 5.26
C LEU A 63 -2.39 -5.70 4.43
N TYR A 64 -3.42 -6.48 4.71
CA TYR A 64 -3.67 -7.71 3.96
C TYR A 64 -3.78 -7.43 2.46
N TYR A 65 -4.61 -6.46 2.10
CA TYR A 65 -4.84 -6.16 0.69
C TYR A 65 -3.63 -5.49 0.03
N MET A 66 -2.87 -4.71 0.77
CA MET A 66 -1.64 -4.16 0.25
C MET A 66 -0.63 -5.25 -0.08
N LYS A 67 -0.52 -6.26 0.77
CA LYS A 67 0.37 -7.39 0.51
C LYS A 67 -0.11 -8.20 -0.70
N GLN A 68 -1.42 -8.39 -0.83
CA GLN A 68 -1.96 -9.10 -1.99
C GLN A 68 -1.67 -8.31 -3.27
N SER A 69 -1.81 -7.01 -3.24
CA SER A 69 -1.52 -6.17 -4.40
C SER A 69 -0.06 -6.28 -4.81
N ALA A 70 0.85 -6.26 -3.84
CA ALA A 70 2.28 -6.39 -4.12
C ALA A 70 2.60 -7.74 -4.76
N LYS A 71 1.99 -8.81 -4.26
CA LYS A 71 2.19 -10.14 -4.84
C LYS A 71 1.65 -10.22 -6.26
N SER A 72 0.47 -9.65 -6.49
CA SER A 72 -0.13 -9.63 -7.81
C SER A 72 0.77 -8.92 -8.81
N GLU A 73 1.30 -7.77 -8.41
CA GLU A 73 2.17 -7.00 -9.30
C GLU A 73 3.45 -7.77 -9.60
N ARG A 74 4.03 -8.42 -8.59
CA ARG A 74 5.23 -9.22 -8.81
C ARG A 74 4.97 -10.37 -9.78
N THR A 75 3.81 -10.99 -9.67
CA THR A 75 3.44 -12.05 -10.59
C THR A 75 3.37 -11.52 -12.03
N THR A 76 2.77 -10.36 -12.20
CA THR A 76 2.68 -9.73 -13.51
C THR A 76 4.06 -9.47 -14.08
N ILE A 77 4.93 -8.86 -13.27
CA ILE A 77 6.29 -8.53 -13.70
C ILE A 77 7.09 -9.79 -14.02
N TYR A 78 6.96 -10.81 -13.16
CA TYR A 78 7.63 -12.08 -13.38
C TYR A 78 7.27 -12.66 -14.74
N ASN A 79 5.97 -12.70 -15.03
CA ASN A 79 5.51 -13.27 -16.31
C ASN A 79 5.92 -12.42 -17.51
N LEU A 80 5.93 -11.11 -17.36
CA LEU A 80 6.40 -10.24 -18.43
C LEU A 80 7.86 -10.51 -18.77
N LEU A 81 8.67 -10.69 -17.73
CA LEU A 81 10.09 -10.97 -17.94
C LEU A 81 10.31 -12.33 -18.58
N LEU A 82 9.55 -13.36 -18.13
CA LEU A 82 9.64 -14.68 -18.75
C LEU A 82 9.28 -14.60 -20.22
N ASN A 83 8.19 -13.92 -20.55
CA ASN A 83 7.74 -13.82 -21.93
C ASN A 83 8.71 -13.04 -22.81
N ALA A 84 9.49 -12.16 -22.20
CA ALA A 84 10.51 -11.39 -22.90
C ALA A 84 11.84 -12.14 -23.03
N GLY A 85 11.90 -13.36 -22.49
CA GLY A 85 13.13 -14.15 -22.55
C GLY A 85 14.12 -13.82 -21.46
N GLU A 86 13.70 -13.12 -20.41
CA GLU A 86 14.59 -12.67 -19.34
C GLU A 86 14.39 -13.54 -18.10
N ALA A 87 14.60 -14.85 -18.25
CA ALA A 87 14.35 -15.79 -17.16
C ALA A 87 15.18 -15.50 -15.92
N SER A 88 16.41 -15.05 -16.09
CA SER A 88 17.28 -14.73 -14.97
C SER A 88 16.76 -13.56 -14.14
N LEU A 89 16.30 -12.52 -14.82
CA LEU A 89 15.70 -11.37 -14.15
C LEU A 89 14.38 -11.74 -13.48
N ALA A 90 13.60 -12.59 -14.14
CA ALA A 90 12.34 -13.05 -13.58
C ALA A 90 12.55 -13.75 -12.22
N GLU A 91 13.62 -14.52 -12.11
CA GLU A 91 13.90 -15.20 -10.84
C GLU A 91 14.17 -14.22 -9.70
N HIS A 92 14.82 -13.11 -10.01
CA HIS A 92 15.04 -12.09 -8.99
C HIS A 92 13.72 -11.52 -8.48
N ILE A 93 12.77 -11.31 -9.38
CA ILE A 93 11.45 -10.82 -8.99
C ILE A 93 10.72 -11.86 -8.14
N ARG A 94 10.80 -13.14 -8.54
CA ARG A 94 10.11 -14.19 -7.83
C ARG A 94 10.58 -14.31 -6.38
N ARG A 95 11.82 -13.98 -6.12
CA ARG A 95 12.43 -14.12 -4.79
C ARG A 95 12.18 -12.92 -3.88
N LEU A 96 11.51 -11.89 -4.35
CA LEU A 96 11.20 -10.74 -3.50
C LEU A 96 10.14 -11.06 -2.38
#